data_b4a6a31317d8a1f9fe36ea24a1208ad4
#
_entry.id   b4a6a31317d8a1f9fe36ea24a1208ad4
#
_cell.length_a   1.000
_cell.length_b   1.000
_cell.length_c   1.000
_cell.angle_alpha   90.00
_cell.angle_beta   90.00
_cell.angle_gamma   90.00
#
_symmetry.space_group_name_H-M   'P 1'
#
loop_
_entity.id
_entity.type
_entity.pdbx_description
1 polymer ?
#
loop_
_entity_poly.entity_id
_entity_poly.type
_entity_poly.pdbx_seq_one_letter_code
_entity_poly.pdbx_strand_id
1 'polypeptide(L)'
;MSKKATEFQRKEMSRMYRGKEIFKPLNTGWIDQNVACVREWVANIFFYRKGDATIMIDAGYNYDRLAEKMGWLGIDPKSIRHILITHQDTDHVGAVEADSPGLFRDATLYIGETENKYLTGETRRKVIYHLYKLPQVIINNEKVLLRDGQIMDIDGIKIECFLVPGHTWGHMVYLIDDKYLFTGDAIWFGADGGYEGRFTQCGICTLLKKLGLYDLTPAMCHLDYTMSEAGGVTNFVRQYTLASGGPYCDCGYKKKTV
;
A
#
# COMPACT_ATOMS: atom_id res chain seq x y z
N MET A 1 -13.72 6.01 10.86
CA MET A 1 -14.27 4.69 11.27
C MET A 1 -14.23 4.57 12.78
N SER A 2 -15.23 3.95 13.40
CA SER A 2 -15.19 3.75 14.84
C SER A 2 -14.08 2.75 15.23
N LYS A 3 -13.51 2.89 16.45
CA LYS A 3 -12.58 1.88 17.02
C LYS A 3 -13.08 0.44 16.82
N LYS A 4 -14.40 0.22 16.80
CA LYS A 4 -15.05 -1.07 16.56
C LYS A 4 -14.82 -1.62 15.15
N ALA A 5 -14.77 -0.77 14.14
CA ALA A 5 -14.54 -1.22 12.76
C ALA A 5 -13.07 -1.60 12.54
N THR A 6 -12.12 -0.88 13.15
CA THR A 6 -10.70 -1.25 13.16
C THR A 6 -10.47 -2.56 13.92
N GLU A 7 -11.14 -2.78 15.05
CA GLU A 7 -11.09 -4.05 15.78
C GLU A 7 -11.70 -5.22 14.99
N PHE A 8 -12.82 -4.98 14.32
CA PHE A 8 -13.43 -5.98 13.46
C PHE A 8 -12.48 -6.38 12.32
N GLN A 9 -11.88 -5.41 11.65
CA GLN A 9 -10.94 -5.65 10.57
C GLN A 9 -9.71 -6.41 11.05
N ARG A 10 -9.12 -6.05 12.19
CA ARG A 10 -8.03 -6.79 12.83
C ARG A 10 -8.41 -8.24 13.13
N LYS A 11 -9.61 -8.45 13.68
CA LYS A 11 -10.10 -9.78 14.06
C LYS A 11 -10.31 -10.66 12.84
N GLU A 12 -10.90 -10.12 11.77
CA GLU A 12 -11.14 -10.88 10.54
C GLU A 12 -9.83 -11.18 9.80
N MET A 13 -8.92 -10.20 9.68
CA MET A 13 -7.61 -10.43 9.07
C MET A 13 -6.77 -11.43 9.88
N SER A 14 -6.84 -11.41 11.22
CA SER A 14 -6.13 -12.40 12.04
C SER A 14 -6.68 -13.82 11.86
N ARG A 15 -7.97 -13.94 11.56
CA ARG A 15 -8.60 -15.25 11.26
C ARG A 15 -8.28 -15.74 9.85
N MET A 16 -8.31 -14.83 8.85
CA MET A 16 -8.12 -15.19 7.44
C MET A 16 -6.67 -15.56 7.11
N TYR A 17 -5.70 -14.96 7.78
CA TYR A 17 -4.32 -15.01 7.33
C TYR A 17 -3.29 -15.47 8.37
N ARG A 18 -3.65 -15.96 9.53
CA ARG A 18 -2.66 -16.18 10.59
C ARG A 18 -1.63 -15.03 10.68
N GLY A 19 -2.06 -13.84 10.41
CA GLY A 19 -1.53 -12.47 10.43
C GLY A 19 -0.02 -12.28 10.25
N LYS A 20 0.80 -12.85 11.10
CA LYS A 20 2.24 -12.59 11.13
C LYS A 20 3.05 -13.35 10.06
N GLU A 21 2.51 -14.40 9.46
CA GLU A 21 3.25 -15.26 8.53
C GLU A 21 3.19 -14.75 7.08
N ILE A 22 2.12 -14.01 6.74
CA ILE A 22 1.89 -13.52 5.38
C ILE A 22 2.40 -12.10 5.21
N PHE A 23 2.22 -11.25 6.22
CA PHE A 23 2.70 -9.88 6.20
C PHE A 23 3.94 -9.77 7.09
N LYS A 24 5.06 -9.42 6.49
CA LYS A 24 6.33 -9.22 7.20
C LYS A 24 6.73 -7.75 7.16
N PRO A 25 6.01 -6.84 7.84
CA PRO A 25 6.39 -5.45 7.87
C PRO A 25 7.78 -5.30 8.50
N LEU A 26 8.55 -4.35 8.00
CA LEU A 26 9.87 -4.00 8.52
C LEU A 26 9.76 -3.60 10.00
N ASN A 27 10.77 -3.89 10.77
CA ASN A 27 10.81 -3.44 12.15
C ASN A 27 10.94 -1.91 12.22
N THR A 28 10.37 -1.30 13.27
CA THR A 28 10.52 0.14 13.52
C THR A 28 12.00 0.49 13.62
N GLY A 29 12.43 1.47 12.82
CA GLY A 29 13.82 1.89 12.76
C GLY A 29 14.13 2.78 11.57
N TRP A 30 15.32 3.34 11.54
CA TRP A 30 15.91 3.98 10.37
C TRP A 30 16.40 2.91 9.40
N ILE A 31 16.01 3.02 8.14
CA ILE A 31 16.43 2.15 7.04
C ILE A 31 17.78 2.66 6.49
N ASP A 32 17.85 3.98 6.32
CA ASP A 32 19.08 4.70 5.99
C ASP A 32 19.05 6.12 6.61
N GLN A 33 19.91 7.02 6.16
CA GLN A 33 19.99 8.39 6.68
C GLN A 33 18.76 9.26 6.38
N ASN A 34 17.94 8.88 5.39
CA ASN A 34 16.79 9.66 4.93
C ASN A 34 15.44 8.97 5.21
N VAL A 35 15.42 7.64 5.28
CA VAL A 35 14.18 6.85 5.37
C VAL A 35 14.10 6.13 6.71
N ALA A 36 13.01 6.34 7.42
CA ALA A 36 12.63 5.58 8.59
C ALA A 36 11.27 4.89 8.39
N CYS A 37 10.98 3.86 9.15
CA CYS A 37 9.66 3.26 9.21
C CYS A 37 9.20 2.97 10.62
N VAL A 38 7.90 3.03 10.83
CA VAL A 38 7.20 2.51 12.00
C VAL A 38 6.46 1.25 11.59
N ARG A 39 6.71 0.16 12.32
CA ARG A 39 5.96 -1.07 12.15
C ARG A 39 4.60 -0.95 12.80
N GLU A 40 3.58 -1.04 11.98
CA GLU A 40 2.23 -1.31 12.41
C GLU A 40 1.97 -2.83 12.44
N TRP A 41 0.72 -3.25 12.56
CA TRP A 41 0.41 -4.68 12.66
C TRP A 41 0.76 -5.46 11.39
N VAL A 42 0.31 -5.02 10.24
CA VAL A 42 0.50 -5.68 8.93
C VAL A 42 1.16 -4.77 7.89
N ALA A 43 1.30 -3.49 8.18
CA ALA A 43 1.82 -2.47 7.29
C ALA A 43 2.99 -1.70 7.95
N ASN A 44 3.66 -0.90 7.16
CA ASN A 44 4.61 0.09 7.63
C ASN A 44 4.09 1.50 7.32
N ILE A 45 4.34 2.43 8.24
CA ILE A 45 4.31 3.85 7.97
C ILE A 45 5.74 4.27 7.68
N PHE A 46 5.97 5.01 6.62
CA PHE A 46 7.30 5.50 6.28
C PHE A 46 7.43 7.00 6.52
N PHE A 47 8.67 7.42 6.76
CA PHE A 47 9.06 8.82 6.88
C PHE A 47 10.25 9.06 5.98
N TYR A 48 10.15 10.08 5.15
CA TYR A 48 11.27 10.56 4.36
C TYR A 48 11.73 11.90 4.89
N ARG A 49 13.02 12.03 5.23
CA ARG A 49 13.63 13.26 5.77
C ARG A 49 14.72 13.77 4.86
N LYS A 50 14.66 15.08 4.58
CA LYS A 50 15.69 15.81 3.84
C LYS A 50 15.91 17.16 4.51
N GLY A 51 17.06 17.38 5.13
CA GLY A 51 17.29 18.53 6.00
C GLY A 51 16.28 18.56 7.15
N ASP A 52 15.58 19.68 7.28
CA ASP A 52 14.54 19.87 8.31
C ASP A 52 13.15 19.40 7.86
N ALA A 53 12.96 19.13 6.57
CA ALA A 53 11.69 18.65 6.04
C ALA A 53 11.49 17.16 6.29
N THR A 54 10.29 16.78 6.73
CA THR A 54 9.90 15.38 6.91
C THR A 54 8.52 15.17 6.30
N ILE A 55 8.42 14.24 5.37
CA ILE A 55 7.17 13.77 4.77
C ILE A 55 6.86 12.40 5.33
N MET A 56 5.60 12.17 5.68
CA MET A 56 5.08 10.88 6.11
C MET A 56 4.37 10.20 4.94
N ILE A 57 4.54 8.91 4.76
CA ILE A 57 3.87 8.10 3.74
C ILE A 57 3.01 7.06 4.45
N ASP A 58 1.71 7.16 4.21
CA ASP A 58 0.62 6.50 4.92
C ASP A 58 0.55 6.87 6.42
N ALA A 59 -0.57 6.56 7.07
CA ALA A 59 -0.85 6.96 8.44
C ALA A 59 -1.26 5.77 9.35
N GLY A 60 -1.05 4.55 8.88
CA GLY A 60 -1.27 3.33 9.67
C GLY A 60 -2.66 3.21 10.29
N TYR A 61 -2.76 2.43 11.33
CA TYR A 61 -3.99 2.30 12.12
C TYR A 61 -4.19 3.50 13.06
N ASN A 62 -5.42 3.65 13.58
CA ASN A 62 -5.69 4.54 14.71
C ASN A 62 -5.06 3.96 15.99
N TYR A 63 -3.81 4.29 16.23
CA TYR A 63 -2.96 3.61 17.18
C TYR A 63 -2.43 4.57 18.25
N ASP A 64 -2.74 4.28 19.50
CA ASP A 64 -2.26 5.10 20.63
C ASP A 64 -0.71 5.07 20.75
N ARG A 65 -0.07 4.03 20.23
CA ARG A 65 1.38 3.84 20.29
C ARG A 65 2.17 4.45 19.13
N LEU A 66 1.49 5.06 18.15
CA LEU A 66 2.20 5.63 16.99
C LEU A 66 3.16 6.75 17.43
N ALA A 67 2.68 7.67 18.26
CA ALA A 67 3.52 8.76 18.78
C ALA A 67 4.72 8.24 19.59
N GLU A 68 4.56 7.19 20.39
CA GLU A 68 5.65 6.53 21.10
C GLU A 68 6.70 5.99 20.14
N LYS A 69 6.29 5.26 19.10
CA LYS A 69 7.19 4.70 18.10
C LYS A 69 7.89 5.76 17.26
N MET A 70 7.21 6.85 16.93
CA MET A 70 7.82 8.01 16.29
C MET A 70 8.89 8.64 17.19
N GLY A 71 8.63 8.71 18.49
CA GLY A 71 9.60 9.15 19.49
C GLY A 71 10.89 8.32 19.50
N TRP A 72 10.81 7.00 19.28
CA TRP A 72 11.99 6.13 19.14
C TRP A 72 12.86 6.49 17.93
N LEU A 73 12.26 7.08 16.90
CA LEU A 73 12.94 7.54 15.70
C LEU A 73 13.42 9.00 15.80
N GLY A 74 13.11 9.70 16.92
CA GLY A 74 13.37 11.12 17.07
C GLY A 74 12.48 11.99 16.16
N ILE A 75 11.28 11.51 15.82
CA ILE A 75 10.31 12.24 14.98
C ILE A 75 9.16 12.73 15.88
N ASP A 76 9.00 14.05 15.99
CA ASP A 76 7.86 14.64 16.67
C ASP A 76 6.62 14.58 15.76
N PRO A 77 5.51 13.95 16.17
CA PRO A 77 4.28 13.93 15.37
C PRO A 77 3.80 15.33 14.97
N LYS A 78 4.05 16.35 15.81
CA LYS A 78 3.66 17.74 15.54
C LYS A 78 4.47 18.39 14.42
N SER A 79 5.62 17.84 14.07
CA SER A 79 6.43 18.32 12.93
C SER A 79 5.90 17.85 11.58
N ILE A 80 5.03 16.84 11.56
CA ILE A 80 4.48 16.31 10.31
C ILE A 80 3.42 17.26 9.76
N ARG A 81 3.71 17.86 8.61
CA ARG A 81 2.82 18.77 7.88
C ARG A 81 2.27 18.17 6.60
N HIS A 82 2.92 17.16 6.06
CA HIS A 82 2.63 16.56 4.76
C HIS A 82 2.59 15.06 4.87
N ILE A 83 1.46 14.46 4.43
CA ILE A 83 1.25 13.01 4.44
C ILE A 83 0.81 12.58 3.05
N LEU A 84 1.60 11.72 2.41
CA LEU A 84 1.26 11.07 1.15
C LEU A 84 0.47 9.80 1.45
N ILE A 85 -0.74 9.68 0.93
CA ILE A 85 -1.59 8.51 1.15
C ILE A 85 -1.58 7.65 -0.11
N THR A 86 -1.13 6.41 0.03
CA THR A 86 -1.12 5.45 -1.08
C THR A 86 -2.54 5.01 -1.43
N HIS A 87 -3.34 4.67 -0.43
CA HIS A 87 -4.75 4.31 -0.59
C HIS A 87 -5.53 4.45 0.73
N GLN A 88 -6.85 4.32 0.67
CA GLN A 88 -7.77 4.65 1.76
C GLN A 88 -8.02 3.49 2.75
N ASP A 89 -7.42 2.34 2.63
CA ASP A 89 -7.65 1.24 3.58
C ASP A 89 -7.16 1.65 4.99
N THR A 90 -7.86 1.20 6.02
CA THR A 90 -7.69 1.75 7.40
C THR A 90 -6.34 1.52 8.03
N ASP A 91 -5.58 0.56 7.55
CA ASP A 91 -4.20 0.34 7.93
C ASP A 91 -3.21 1.34 7.28
N HIS A 92 -3.71 2.20 6.40
CA HIS A 92 -2.96 3.27 5.74
C HIS A 92 -3.45 4.68 6.10
N VAL A 93 -4.67 4.83 6.61
CA VAL A 93 -5.24 6.15 6.95
C VAL A 93 -5.76 6.27 8.38
N GLY A 94 -5.62 5.23 9.21
CA GLY A 94 -6.27 5.17 10.52
C GLY A 94 -5.89 6.31 11.47
N ALA A 95 -4.65 6.79 11.48
CA ALA A 95 -4.23 7.86 12.36
C ALA A 95 -4.71 9.27 11.92
N VAL A 96 -5.27 9.40 10.71
CA VAL A 96 -5.89 10.64 10.20
C VAL A 96 -7.42 10.56 10.12
N GLU A 97 -8.03 9.45 10.51
CA GLU A 97 -9.49 9.35 10.61
C GLU A 97 -10.05 10.36 11.62
N ALA A 98 -11.27 10.83 11.38
CA ALA A 98 -11.94 11.86 12.16
C ALA A 98 -12.08 11.52 13.66
N ASP A 99 -12.17 10.24 14.00
CA ASP A 99 -12.24 9.72 15.38
C ASP A 99 -10.89 9.27 15.93
N SER A 100 -9.78 9.57 15.23
CA SER A 100 -8.42 9.31 15.69
C SER A 100 -8.02 10.22 16.86
N PRO A 101 -6.92 9.94 17.57
CA PRO A 101 -6.37 10.83 18.61
C PRO A 101 -5.99 12.24 18.12
N GLY A 102 -6.01 12.48 16.80
CA GLY A 102 -5.76 13.79 16.21
C GLY A 102 -4.28 14.19 16.17
N LEU A 103 -3.36 13.22 16.13
CA LEU A 103 -1.91 13.46 16.05
C LEU A 103 -1.51 14.33 14.85
N PHE A 104 -2.21 14.18 13.73
CA PHE A 104 -1.87 14.83 12.45
C PHE A 104 -3.01 15.73 11.95
N ARG A 105 -3.78 16.34 12.87
CA ARG A 105 -4.96 17.13 12.52
C ARG A 105 -4.66 18.28 11.55
N ASP A 106 -3.49 18.89 11.69
CA ASP A 106 -3.07 20.06 10.91
C ASP A 106 -2.21 19.70 9.70
N ALA A 107 -2.04 18.41 9.41
CA ALA A 107 -1.30 17.97 8.24
C ALA A 107 -2.17 18.01 6.98
N THR A 108 -1.59 18.42 5.86
CA THR A 108 -2.19 18.30 4.53
C THR A 108 -2.00 16.89 4.00
N LEU A 109 -3.07 16.26 3.50
CA LEU A 109 -3.03 14.95 2.89
C LEU A 109 -2.95 15.06 1.37
N TYR A 110 -2.07 14.30 0.79
CA TYR A 110 -1.91 14.14 -0.65
C TYR A 110 -2.43 12.76 -1.04
N ILE A 111 -3.50 12.70 -1.81
CA ILE A 111 -4.19 11.46 -2.14
C ILE A 111 -4.62 11.45 -3.61
N GLY A 112 -4.60 10.30 -4.24
CA GLY A 112 -5.09 10.16 -5.62
C GLY A 112 -6.52 10.64 -5.80
N GLU A 113 -6.80 11.39 -6.86
CA GLU A 113 -8.14 11.91 -7.20
C GLU A 113 -9.16 10.77 -7.27
N THR A 114 -8.78 9.64 -7.86
CA THR A 114 -9.62 8.44 -7.93
C THR A 114 -9.81 7.81 -6.56
N GLU A 115 -8.79 7.78 -5.71
CA GLU A 115 -8.85 7.22 -4.37
C GLU A 115 -9.74 8.05 -3.45
N ASN A 116 -9.71 9.38 -3.59
CA ASN A 116 -10.55 10.28 -2.81
C ASN A 116 -12.06 10.00 -2.98
N LYS A 117 -12.49 9.37 -4.08
CA LYS A 117 -13.90 8.98 -4.29
C LYS A 117 -14.43 7.98 -3.26
N TYR A 118 -13.54 7.20 -2.64
CA TYR A 118 -13.90 6.35 -1.51
C TYR A 118 -14.17 7.19 -0.26
N LEU A 119 -13.39 8.25 -0.03
CA LEU A 119 -13.55 9.15 1.13
C LEU A 119 -14.80 10.04 1.00
N THR A 120 -15.14 10.47 -0.22
CA THR A 120 -16.38 11.27 -0.47
C THR A 120 -17.64 10.40 -0.51
N GLY A 121 -17.50 9.08 -0.58
CA GLY A 121 -18.62 8.15 -0.70
C GLY A 121 -19.18 7.99 -2.11
N GLU A 122 -18.58 8.64 -3.13
CA GLU A 122 -18.94 8.44 -4.54
C GLU A 122 -18.75 6.98 -4.97
N THR A 123 -17.77 6.31 -4.39
CA THR A 123 -17.57 4.87 -4.55
C THR A 123 -17.41 4.18 -3.20
N ARG A 124 -17.48 2.86 -3.18
CA ARG A 124 -17.34 2.06 -1.95
C ARG A 124 -16.28 0.99 -2.12
N ARG A 125 -15.42 0.89 -1.13
CA ARG A 125 -14.45 -0.20 -1.04
C ARG A 125 -15.20 -1.52 -0.86
N LYS A 126 -15.00 -2.45 -1.77
CA LYS A 126 -15.60 -3.78 -1.74
C LYS A 126 -14.47 -4.80 -1.64
N VAL A 127 -14.59 -5.71 -0.70
CA VAL A 127 -13.65 -6.81 -0.49
C VAL A 127 -14.38 -8.15 -0.54
N ILE A 128 -13.64 -9.23 -0.63
CA ILE A 128 -14.19 -10.61 -0.68
C ILE A 128 -15.24 -10.74 -1.79
N TYR A 129 -14.77 -10.79 -3.04
CA TYR A 129 -15.63 -10.98 -4.24
C TYR A 129 -16.80 -9.97 -4.34
N HIS A 130 -16.60 -8.74 -3.84
CA HIS A 130 -17.63 -7.69 -3.78
C HIS A 130 -18.81 -7.98 -2.84
N LEU A 131 -18.72 -8.96 -1.98
CA LEU A 131 -19.78 -9.30 -1.02
C LEU A 131 -19.79 -8.35 0.19
N TYR A 132 -18.62 -7.87 0.62
CA TYR A 132 -18.50 -6.96 1.76
C TYR A 132 -18.16 -5.54 1.30
N LYS A 133 -18.99 -4.57 1.74
CA LYS A 133 -18.70 -3.15 1.64
C LYS A 133 -18.02 -2.72 2.93
N LEU A 134 -16.81 -2.23 2.85
CA LEU A 134 -16.16 -1.61 4.01
C LEU A 134 -16.88 -0.30 4.38
N PRO A 135 -16.91 0.07 5.67
CA PRO A 135 -17.37 1.37 6.11
C PRO A 135 -16.61 2.48 5.39
N GLN A 136 -17.28 3.61 5.18
CA GLN A 136 -16.62 4.79 4.64
C GLN A 136 -15.68 5.37 5.68
N VAL A 137 -14.44 5.63 5.29
CA VAL A 137 -13.47 6.37 6.10
C VAL A 137 -13.80 7.86 6.02
N ILE A 138 -13.77 8.55 7.16
CA ILE A 138 -14.01 9.99 7.24
C ILE A 138 -12.73 10.67 7.67
N ILE A 139 -12.25 11.60 6.86
CA ILE A 139 -11.03 12.37 7.09
C ILE A 139 -11.33 13.85 6.93
N ASN A 140 -11.02 14.64 7.97
CA ASN A 140 -11.29 16.08 8.01
C ASN A 140 -10.11 16.96 7.57
N ASN A 141 -8.93 16.39 7.42
CA ASN A 141 -7.75 17.12 6.97
C ASN A 141 -7.96 17.78 5.61
N GLU A 142 -7.24 18.86 5.35
CA GLU A 142 -7.10 19.43 4.02
C GLU A 142 -6.52 18.37 3.08
N LYS A 143 -7.01 18.33 1.83
CA LYS A 143 -6.60 17.34 0.83
C LYS A 143 -6.14 18.01 -0.45
N VAL A 144 -4.99 17.58 -0.93
CA VAL A 144 -4.49 17.86 -2.28
C VAL A 144 -4.73 16.60 -3.12
N LEU A 145 -5.50 16.74 -4.20
CA LEU A 145 -5.83 15.63 -5.09
C LEU A 145 -4.75 15.47 -6.15
N LEU A 146 -4.23 14.24 -6.26
CA LEU A 146 -3.12 13.91 -7.15
C LEU A 146 -3.61 13.16 -8.39
N ARG A 147 -2.91 13.39 -9.50
CA ARG A 147 -3.12 12.71 -10.78
C ARG A 147 -1.93 11.85 -11.15
N ASP A 148 -2.17 10.91 -12.04
CA ASP A 148 -1.10 10.10 -12.61
C ASP A 148 -0.05 10.95 -13.33
N GLY A 149 1.24 10.64 -13.12
CA GLY A 149 2.37 11.37 -13.68
C GLY A 149 2.59 12.78 -13.13
N GLN A 150 1.86 13.18 -12.08
CA GLN A 150 2.06 14.49 -11.46
C GLN A 150 3.40 14.54 -10.74
N ILE A 151 4.15 15.61 -11.00
CA ILE A 151 5.39 15.94 -10.28
C ILE A 151 5.13 17.16 -9.40
N MET A 152 5.56 17.09 -8.15
CA MET A 152 5.44 18.19 -7.20
C MET A 152 6.71 18.33 -6.37
N ASP A 153 6.88 19.49 -5.77
CA ASP A 153 7.91 19.78 -4.77
C ASP A 153 7.23 20.12 -3.45
N ILE A 154 7.64 19.48 -2.38
CA ILE A 154 7.20 19.80 -1.02
C ILE A 154 8.47 20.08 -0.20
N ASP A 155 8.68 21.31 0.18
CA ASP A 155 9.82 21.74 1.01
C ASP A 155 11.20 21.31 0.43
N GLY A 156 11.35 21.36 -0.90
CA GLY A 156 12.56 20.95 -1.62
C GLY A 156 12.71 19.44 -1.81
N ILE A 157 11.65 18.67 -1.56
CA ILE A 157 11.57 17.23 -1.81
C ILE A 157 10.77 17.02 -3.09
N LYS A 158 11.41 16.49 -4.13
CA LYS A 158 10.75 16.13 -5.39
C LYS A 158 9.94 14.85 -5.21
N ILE A 159 8.70 14.87 -5.64
CA ILE A 159 7.79 13.72 -5.58
C ILE A 159 7.14 13.52 -6.93
N GLU A 160 7.29 12.34 -7.50
CA GLU A 160 6.58 11.90 -8.70
C GLU A 160 5.52 10.87 -8.31
N CYS A 161 4.28 11.09 -8.78
CA CYS A 161 3.10 10.36 -8.39
C CYS A 161 2.64 9.44 -9.52
N PHE A 162 2.46 8.16 -9.25
CA PHE A 162 1.99 7.17 -10.22
C PHE A 162 0.68 6.55 -9.76
N LEU A 163 -0.32 6.54 -10.62
CA LEU A 163 -1.55 5.80 -10.41
C LEU A 163 -1.34 4.34 -10.78
N VAL A 164 -1.43 3.45 -9.81
CA VAL A 164 -1.23 2.00 -9.98
C VAL A 164 -2.49 1.25 -9.54
N PRO A 165 -3.55 1.20 -10.38
CA PRO A 165 -4.80 0.55 -10.02
C PRO A 165 -4.62 -0.96 -9.91
N GLY A 166 -5.13 -1.55 -8.81
CA GLY A 166 -5.03 -2.99 -8.56
C GLY A 166 -5.58 -3.32 -7.18
N HIS A 167 -4.83 -3.05 -6.14
CA HIS A 167 -5.26 -3.22 -4.75
C HIS A 167 -6.49 -2.34 -4.46
N THR A 168 -6.43 -1.06 -4.82
CA THR A 168 -7.58 -0.17 -5.01
C THR A 168 -7.56 0.43 -6.41
N TRP A 169 -8.67 1.06 -6.84
CA TRP A 169 -8.74 1.70 -8.16
C TRP A 169 -7.93 2.99 -8.25
N GLY A 170 -7.71 3.65 -7.12
CA GLY A 170 -7.01 4.92 -7.02
C GLY A 170 -5.65 4.81 -6.31
N HIS A 171 -5.13 3.59 -6.15
CA HIS A 171 -3.86 3.37 -5.46
C HIS A 171 -2.72 4.17 -6.09
N MET A 172 -2.01 4.92 -5.25
CA MET A 172 -0.87 5.74 -5.67
C MET A 172 0.44 5.14 -5.19
N VAL A 173 1.46 5.32 -6.01
CA VAL A 173 2.86 5.01 -5.70
C VAL A 173 3.65 6.31 -5.82
N TYR A 174 4.63 6.51 -4.96
CA TYR A 174 5.41 7.75 -4.89
C TYR A 174 6.90 7.48 -5.08
N LEU A 175 7.52 8.11 -6.09
CA LEU A 175 8.97 8.16 -6.25
C LEU A 175 9.48 9.48 -5.68
N ILE A 176 10.30 9.40 -4.63
CA ILE A 176 10.83 10.56 -3.92
C ILE A 176 12.31 10.74 -4.24
N ASP A 177 12.67 11.97 -4.64
CA ASP A 177 14.02 12.40 -5.03
C ASP A 177 14.69 11.44 -6.03
N ASP A 178 13.91 10.91 -7.00
CA ASP A 178 14.35 9.97 -8.05
C ASP A 178 15.07 8.71 -7.52
N LYS A 179 14.87 8.39 -6.25
CA LYS A 179 15.63 7.33 -5.55
C LYS A 179 14.75 6.36 -4.75
N TYR A 180 13.78 6.86 -4.03
CA TYR A 180 12.99 6.06 -3.10
C TYR A 180 11.58 5.86 -3.62
N LEU A 181 11.21 4.60 -3.85
CA LEU A 181 9.89 4.22 -4.33
C LEU A 181 9.05 3.66 -3.17
N PHE A 182 7.96 4.36 -2.84
CA PHE A 182 6.99 3.93 -1.83
C PHE A 182 5.77 3.36 -2.51
N THR A 183 5.56 2.07 -2.37
CA THR A 183 4.63 1.29 -3.19
C THR A 183 3.30 0.99 -2.51
N GLY A 184 3.14 1.31 -1.22
CA GLY A 184 1.98 0.86 -0.46
C GLY A 184 1.74 -0.64 -0.67
N ASP A 185 0.49 -1.01 -0.92
CA ASP A 185 0.08 -2.40 -1.12
C ASP A 185 0.16 -2.89 -2.58
N ALA A 186 0.82 -2.13 -3.47
CA ALA A 186 1.05 -2.57 -4.85
C ALA A 186 2.15 -3.64 -4.95
N ILE A 187 3.18 -3.57 -4.08
CA ILE A 187 4.30 -4.52 -4.07
C ILE A 187 4.59 -4.92 -2.62
N TRP A 188 4.73 -6.20 -2.39
CA TRP A 188 5.02 -6.78 -1.07
C TRP A 188 6.35 -7.54 -1.11
N PHE A 189 7.07 -7.54 0.01
CA PHE A 189 8.24 -8.41 0.14
C PHE A 189 7.77 -9.86 0.30
N GLY A 190 8.29 -10.75 -0.53
CA GLY A 190 8.06 -12.18 -0.39
C GLY A 190 8.68 -12.74 0.90
N ALA A 191 8.18 -13.89 1.32
CA ALA A 191 8.63 -14.57 2.54
C ALA A 191 10.14 -14.90 2.54
N ASP A 192 10.76 -14.91 1.39
CA ASP A 192 12.16 -15.26 1.13
C ASP A 192 13.08 -14.07 0.80
N GLY A 193 12.60 -12.85 1.03
CA GLY A 193 13.35 -11.63 0.79
C GLY A 193 13.33 -11.12 -0.65
N GLY A 194 12.53 -11.73 -1.53
CA GLY A 194 12.24 -11.21 -2.87
C GLY A 194 11.15 -10.13 -2.86
N TYR A 195 10.87 -9.55 -4.02
CA TYR A 195 9.74 -8.68 -4.25
C TYR A 195 8.55 -9.50 -4.74
N GLU A 196 7.35 -9.22 -4.25
CA GLU A 196 6.14 -9.91 -4.66
C GLU A 196 4.99 -8.92 -4.90
N GLY A 197 4.37 -9.00 -6.07
CA GLY A 197 3.10 -8.36 -6.36
C GLY A 197 1.95 -9.36 -6.20
N ARG A 198 0.88 -9.01 -5.50
CA ARG A 198 -0.30 -9.85 -5.35
C ARG A 198 -1.50 -9.24 -6.04
N PHE A 199 -2.11 -10.00 -6.93
CA PHE A 199 -3.27 -9.59 -7.71
C PHE A 199 -4.48 -10.43 -7.30
N THR A 200 -5.51 -9.81 -6.76
CA THR A 200 -6.79 -10.46 -6.42
C THR A 200 -7.78 -10.44 -7.58
N GLN A 201 -7.49 -9.67 -8.62
CA GLN A 201 -8.23 -9.63 -9.89
C GLN A 201 -7.24 -9.70 -11.05
N CYS A 202 -7.58 -10.46 -12.08
CA CYS A 202 -6.76 -10.61 -13.27
C CYS A 202 -7.58 -10.22 -14.50
N GLY A 203 -7.13 -9.18 -15.21
CA GLY A 203 -7.76 -8.73 -16.46
C GLY A 203 -7.74 -9.81 -17.54
N ILE A 204 -6.67 -10.59 -17.63
CA ILE A 204 -6.54 -11.71 -18.58
C ILE A 204 -7.57 -12.80 -18.25
N CYS A 205 -7.69 -13.19 -16.99
CA CYS A 205 -8.73 -14.16 -16.57
C CYS A 205 -10.13 -13.66 -16.93
N THR A 206 -10.41 -12.37 -16.68
CA THR A 206 -11.71 -11.76 -16.99
C THR A 206 -11.99 -11.76 -18.50
N LEU A 207 -11.00 -11.37 -19.30
CA LEU A 207 -11.13 -11.33 -20.75
C LEU A 207 -11.33 -12.73 -21.33
N LEU A 208 -10.46 -13.69 -20.98
CA LEU A 208 -10.54 -15.05 -21.52
C LEU A 208 -11.81 -15.78 -21.09
N LYS A 209 -12.33 -15.50 -19.89
CA LYS A 209 -13.68 -15.98 -19.50
C LYS A 209 -14.77 -15.45 -20.41
N LYS A 210 -14.77 -14.15 -20.73
CA LYS A 210 -15.75 -13.53 -21.63
C LYS A 210 -15.69 -14.09 -23.05
N LEU A 211 -14.50 -14.49 -23.47
CA LEU A 211 -14.28 -15.06 -24.81
C LEU A 211 -14.50 -16.58 -24.87
N GLY A 212 -14.80 -17.25 -23.75
CA GLY A 212 -14.92 -18.71 -23.68
C GLY A 212 -13.59 -19.45 -23.83
N LEU A 213 -12.46 -18.77 -23.59
CA LEU A 213 -11.10 -19.27 -23.76
C LEU A 213 -10.35 -19.40 -22.43
N TYR A 214 -11.08 -19.58 -21.34
CA TYR A 214 -10.48 -19.57 -19.99
C TYR A 214 -9.40 -20.61 -19.79
N ASP A 215 -9.51 -21.78 -20.43
CA ASP A 215 -8.55 -22.88 -20.35
C ASP A 215 -7.16 -22.50 -20.88
N LEU A 216 -7.05 -21.43 -21.69
CA LEU A 216 -5.77 -20.90 -22.15
C LEU A 216 -5.07 -19.98 -21.14
N THR A 217 -5.77 -19.59 -20.08
CA THR A 217 -5.23 -18.63 -19.09
C THR A 217 -3.92 -19.11 -18.43
N PRO A 218 -3.76 -20.39 -18.05
CA PRO A 218 -2.50 -20.87 -17.47
C PRO A 218 -1.29 -20.70 -18.39
N ALA A 219 -1.47 -20.85 -19.71
CA ALA A 219 -0.41 -20.64 -20.67
C ALA A 219 0.04 -19.15 -20.70
N MET A 220 -0.92 -18.23 -20.61
CA MET A 220 -0.61 -16.78 -20.51
C MET A 220 0.13 -16.45 -19.21
N CYS A 221 -0.25 -17.08 -18.11
CA CYS A 221 0.45 -16.91 -16.83
C CYS A 221 1.91 -17.41 -16.87
N HIS A 222 2.23 -18.35 -17.76
CA HIS A 222 3.59 -18.87 -17.90
C HIS A 222 4.55 -17.86 -18.56
N LEU A 223 4.04 -16.86 -19.27
CA LEU A 223 4.86 -15.81 -19.88
C LEU A 223 5.70 -15.03 -18.86
N ASP A 224 5.22 -14.89 -17.62
CA ASP A 224 5.95 -14.18 -16.56
C ASP A 224 7.31 -14.85 -16.27
N TYR A 225 7.37 -16.18 -16.30
CA TYR A 225 8.62 -16.94 -16.15
C TYR A 225 9.56 -16.68 -17.31
N THR A 226 9.04 -16.75 -18.54
CA THR A 226 9.81 -16.50 -19.77
C THR A 226 10.38 -15.09 -19.81
N MET A 227 9.57 -14.08 -19.40
CA MET A 227 10.02 -12.68 -19.35
C MET A 227 11.11 -12.47 -18.30
N SER A 228 10.96 -13.06 -17.11
CA SER A 228 11.97 -12.97 -16.06
C SER A 228 13.29 -13.65 -16.47
N GLU A 229 13.21 -14.80 -17.12
CA GLU A 229 14.36 -15.53 -17.64
C GLU A 229 15.09 -14.72 -18.73
N ALA A 230 14.33 -14.18 -19.69
CA ALA A 230 14.87 -13.34 -20.77
C ALA A 230 15.52 -12.05 -20.22
N GLY A 231 14.99 -11.47 -19.17
CA GLY A 231 15.56 -10.30 -18.49
C GLY A 231 16.89 -10.58 -17.76
N GLY A 232 17.17 -11.84 -17.45
CA GLY A 232 18.46 -12.33 -16.97
C GLY A 232 18.85 -11.97 -15.52
N VAL A 233 18.17 -11.02 -14.89
CA VAL A 233 18.57 -10.45 -13.58
C VAL A 233 17.75 -10.98 -12.39
N THR A 234 16.59 -11.59 -12.66
CA THR A 234 15.71 -12.13 -11.63
C THR A 234 15.28 -13.57 -11.93
N ASN A 235 14.87 -14.28 -10.90
CA ASN A 235 14.09 -15.52 -11.00
C ASN A 235 12.63 -15.19 -10.63
N PHE A 236 11.70 -15.52 -11.50
CA PHE A 236 10.28 -15.42 -11.20
C PHE A 236 9.85 -16.59 -10.33
N VAL A 237 9.10 -16.30 -9.26
CA VAL A 237 8.60 -17.30 -8.32
C VAL A 237 7.11 -17.07 -8.13
N ARG A 238 6.32 -18.14 -8.24
CA ARG A 238 4.86 -18.09 -8.07
C ARG A 238 4.38 -19.36 -7.38
N GLN A 239 3.50 -19.19 -6.41
CA GLN A 239 2.84 -20.28 -5.71
C GLN A 239 1.37 -20.43 -6.17
N TYR A 240 0.68 -19.31 -6.42
CA TYR A 240 -0.73 -19.28 -6.76
C TYR A 240 -1.01 -18.49 -8.03
N THR A 241 -2.03 -18.91 -8.78
CA THR A 241 -2.65 -18.10 -9.82
C THR A 241 -4.17 -18.14 -9.71
N LEU A 242 -4.83 -17.03 -10.03
CA LEU A 242 -6.29 -17.00 -10.16
C LEU A 242 -6.77 -17.92 -11.30
N ALA A 243 -5.94 -18.11 -12.32
CA ALA A 243 -6.21 -18.99 -13.44
C ALA A 243 -6.34 -20.46 -13.02
N SER A 244 -5.59 -20.89 -12.02
CA SER A 244 -5.64 -22.26 -11.45
C SER A 244 -6.51 -22.37 -10.20
N GLY A 245 -7.33 -21.35 -9.91
CA GLY A 245 -8.25 -21.39 -8.75
C GLY A 245 -7.60 -20.98 -7.44
N GLY A 246 -6.39 -20.41 -7.47
CA GLY A 246 -5.74 -19.87 -6.28
C GLY A 246 -6.46 -18.62 -5.73
N PRO A 247 -6.20 -18.25 -4.48
CA PRO A 247 -6.85 -17.10 -3.84
C PRO A 247 -6.39 -15.75 -4.40
N TYR A 248 -5.24 -15.71 -5.04
CA TYR A 248 -4.61 -14.54 -5.70
C TYR A 248 -3.57 -15.04 -6.71
N CYS A 249 -3.05 -14.13 -7.54
CA CYS A 249 -1.80 -14.35 -8.26
C CYS A 249 -0.67 -13.72 -7.46
N ASP A 250 0.34 -14.50 -7.09
CA ASP A 250 1.60 -13.99 -6.55
C ASP A 250 2.63 -13.91 -7.68
N CYS A 251 3.18 -12.73 -7.86
CA CYS A 251 4.22 -12.47 -8.85
C CYS A 251 5.49 -12.08 -8.10
N GLY A 252 6.25 -13.09 -7.70
CA GLY A 252 7.49 -12.93 -6.94
C GLY A 252 8.72 -12.84 -7.84
N TYR A 253 9.64 -11.96 -7.52
CA TYR A 253 10.92 -11.81 -8.22
C TYR A 253 12.07 -11.89 -7.22
N LYS A 254 12.94 -12.87 -7.40
CA LYS A 254 14.18 -13.01 -6.64
C LYS A 254 15.34 -12.54 -7.49
N LYS A 255 16.21 -11.71 -6.93
CA LYS A 255 17.48 -11.35 -7.59
C LYS A 255 18.32 -12.61 -7.77
N LYS A 256 18.83 -12.84 -8.98
CA LYS A 256 19.84 -13.88 -9.20
C LYS A 256 21.10 -13.53 -8.39
N THR A 257 21.54 -14.45 -7.55
CA THR A 257 22.89 -14.40 -6.98
C THR A 257 23.88 -14.73 -8.08
N VAL A 258 24.71 -13.77 -8.41
CA VAL A 258 25.85 -13.94 -9.33
C VAL A 258 26.95 -14.70 -8.60
#